data_aa04de779d1982c317faf81179f2c7a2
#
_entry.id   aa04de779d1982c317faf81179f2c7a2
#
_cell.length_a   1.000
_cell.length_b   1.000
_cell.length_c   1.000
_cell.angle_alpha   90.00
_cell.angle_beta   90.00
_cell.angle_gamma   90.00
#
_symmetry.space_group_name_H-M   'P 1'
#
loop_
_entity.id
_entity.type
_entity.pdbx_description
1 polymer ?
#
loop_
_entity_poly.entity_id
_entity_poly.type
_entity_poly.pdbx_seq_one_letter_code
_entity_poly.pdbx_strand_id
1 'polypeptide(L)'
;MGGYGYYNGKWTNLLRPDGNPNPDLRWEKKEELNIGLDFGFLSDRISGSIDFYNRETKDLIGDYQVPVPPYFSPWIKANAGSIRNTGLEVSLNIVPVQNKDFTWDSDINFSTNKNKLLSLSSDKYFSDSHQNKGNTLAPIQQPTHRIQEGEPVGNFYGYKTIDIDENGHWIIEGADGKPKPISEQQESDKKVLGNGLPKFYLNWNNTIRYKQVDFSVTMRGAFGFQILNMAEMHYAAPISLLGGDNVMEKAFDNVYGKRPLAYDQSLQYVSYFVQDGDYWKIDNITIGYTPKIGKNKWVKSFRIYGSISNLATITGYSGIDPEVGVTGLTPGIDDRYRYPSARTFSLGINLNF
;
A
#
# COMPACT_ATOMS: atom_id res chain seq x y z
N MET A 1 -31.65 -3.71 4.60
CA MET A 1 -32.13 -2.51 3.87
C MET A 1 -33.62 -2.40 4.00
N GLY A 2 -34.14 -1.21 4.31
CA GLY A 2 -35.59 -0.92 4.24
C GLY A 2 -35.93 -0.40 2.84
N GLY A 3 -37.05 -0.80 2.32
CA GLY A 3 -37.60 -0.30 1.07
C GLY A 3 -39.09 0.03 1.23
N TYR A 4 -39.59 0.91 0.40
CA TYR A 4 -41.03 1.15 0.32
C TYR A 4 -41.66 0.11 -0.60
N GLY A 5 -42.74 -0.52 -0.14
CA GLY A 5 -43.52 -1.45 -0.92
C GLY A 5 -45.00 -1.27 -0.67
N TYR A 6 -45.83 -1.67 -1.64
CA TYR A 6 -47.28 -1.61 -1.55
C TYR A 6 -47.78 -2.89 -0.90
N TYR A 7 -48.35 -2.79 0.32
CA TYR A 7 -48.88 -3.91 1.06
C TYR A 7 -50.21 -3.54 1.71
N ASN A 8 -51.21 -4.41 1.57
CA ASN A 8 -52.56 -4.24 2.09
C ASN A 8 -53.20 -2.85 1.80
N GLY A 9 -53.11 -2.41 0.52
CA GLY A 9 -53.75 -1.17 0.07
C GLY A 9 -52.97 0.11 0.42
N LYS A 10 -51.76 0.03 0.97
CA LYS A 10 -50.96 1.20 1.39
C LYS A 10 -49.47 1.01 1.05
N TRP A 11 -48.81 2.13 0.74
CA TRP A 11 -47.36 2.18 0.71
C TRP A 11 -46.82 2.13 2.18
N THR A 12 -45.96 1.16 2.45
CA THR A 12 -45.40 0.97 3.80
C THR A 12 -43.92 0.64 3.71
N ASN A 13 -43.18 0.90 4.79
CA ASN A 13 -41.80 0.47 4.91
C ASN A 13 -41.75 -1.06 5.03
N LEU A 14 -41.05 -1.68 4.09
CA LEU A 14 -40.78 -3.11 4.11
C LEU A 14 -39.36 -3.33 4.64
N LEU A 15 -39.25 -4.16 5.65
CA LEU A 15 -37.96 -4.67 6.10
C LEU A 15 -37.73 -6.03 5.43
N ARG A 16 -36.62 -6.19 4.77
CA ARG A 16 -36.15 -7.49 4.29
C ARG A 16 -34.81 -7.80 4.94
N PRO A 17 -34.49 -9.08 5.16
CA PRO A 17 -33.15 -9.47 5.57
C PRO A 17 -32.11 -8.95 4.57
N ASP A 18 -30.99 -8.46 5.08
CA ASP A 18 -29.88 -7.94 4.25
C ASP A 18 -28.82 -9.03 3.97
N GLY A 19 -29.05 -10.24 4.44
CA GLY A 19 -28.18 -11.39 4.25
C GLY A 19 -28.62 -12.59 5.09
N ASN A 20 -27.89 -13.68 5.00
CA ASN A 20 -28.14 -14.87 5.78
C ASN A 20 -27.61 -14.68 7.21
N PRO A 21 -28.43 -14.97 8.26
CA PRO A 21 -27.91 -15.01 9.62
C PRO A 21 -26.93 -16.17 9.79
N ASN A 22 -25.87 -15.96 10.53
CA ASN A 22 -24.94 -17.02 10.95
C ASN A 22 -24.79 -16.99 12.48
N PRO A 23 -25.54 -17.85 13.22
CA PRO A 23 -25.43 -17.92 14.68
C PRO A 23 -24.05 -18.44 15.15
N ASP A 24 -23.29 -19.11 14.28
CA ASP A 24 -21.96 -19.63 14.58
C ASP A 24 -20.86 -18.59 14.36
N LEU A 25 -21.20 -17.36 13.96
CA LEU A 25 -20.21 -16.30 13.74
C LEU A 25 -19.48 -15.96 15.04
N ARG A 26 -18.16 -16.00 14.98
CA ARG A 26 -17.28 -15.78 16.14
C ARG A 26 -16.13 -14.83 15.78
N TRP A 27 -15.37 -14.42 16.80
CA TRP A 27 -14.18 -13.63 16.64
C TRP A 27 -13.05 -14.43 15.97
N GLU A 28 -12.27 -13.75 15.14
CA GLU A 28 -11.02 -14.29 14.64
C GLU A 28 -10.05 -14.56 15.80
N LYS A 29 -9.27 -15.64 15.69
CA LYS A 29 -8.30 -16.05 16.71
C LYS A 29 -6.90 -15.76 16.23
N LYS A 30 -6.13 -15.08 17.05
CA LYS A 30 -4.72 -14.78 16.79
C LYS A 30 -3.84 -15.57 17.74
N GLU A 31 -2.93 -16.36 17.18
CA GLU A 31 -1.85 -17.05 17.89
C GLU A 31 -0.54 -16.40 17.48
N GLU A 32 0.33 -16.07 18.45
CA GLU A 32 1.56 -15.36 18.19
C GLU A 32 2.70 -15.89 19.06
N LEU A 33 3.84 -16.17 18.41
CA LEU A 33 5.13 -16.33 19.04
C LEU A 33 5.94 -15.07 18.76
N ASN A 34 6.40 -14.39 19.80
CA ASN A 34 7.31 -13.24 19.72
C ASN A 34 8.56 -13.55 20.56
N ILE A 35 9.74 -13.31 19.98
CA ILE A 35 11.04 -13.44 20.66
C ILE A 35 11.78 -12.14 20.43
N GLY A 36 12.04 -11.41 21.53
CA GLY A 36 12.71 -10.12 21.51
C GLY A 36 14.00 -10.13 22.32
N LEU A 37 14.95 -9.30 21.91
CA LEU A 37 16.20 -9.02 22.61
C LEU A 37 16.40 -7.50 22.66
N ASP A 38 16.45 -6.97 23.88
CA ASP A 38 16.87 -5.59 24.14
C ASP A 38 18.35 -5.56 24.50
N PHE A 39 19.07 -4.57 23.99
CA PHE A 39 20.50 -4.41 24.26
C PHE A 39 20.90 -2.95 24.45
N GLY A 40 21.95 -2.75 25.26
CA GLY A 40 22.57 -1.45 25.48
C GLY A 40 24.07 -1.59 25.71
N PHE A 41 24.88 -0.79 25.00
CA PHE A 41 26.32 -0.80 25.04
C PHE A 41 26.87 0.60 25.21
N LEU A 42 28.09 0.70 25.77
CA LEU A 42 28.83 1.96 25.95
C LEU A 42 28.03 3.03 26.70
N SER A 43 27.43 2.65 27.84
CA SER A 43 26.51 3.51 28.60
C SER A 43 25.36 4.04 27.78
N ASP A 44 24.66 3.13 27.09
CA ASP A 44 23.51 3.35 26.22
C ASP A 44 23.76 4.26 25.00
N ARG A 45 25.02 4.46 24.61
CA ARG A 45 25.35 5.17 23.37
C ARG A 45 24.98 4.35 22.13
N ILE A 46 24.86 3.05 22.26
CA ILE A 46 24.30 2.14 21.27
C ILE A 46 23.28 1.29 22.01
N SER A 47 22.02 1.48 21.72
CA SER A 47 20.93 0.71 22.32
C SER A 47 19.88 0.35 21.27
N GLY A 48 19.11 -0.69 21.53
CA GLY A 48 18.08 -1.09 20.59
C GLY A 48 17.38 -2.37 20.98
N SER A 49 16.49 -2.80 20.10
CA SER A 49 15.80 -4.08 20.20
C SER A 49 15.81 -4.80 18.87
N ILE A 50 15.71 -6.11 18.93
CA ILE A 50 15.50 -7.01 17.80
C ILE A 50 14.38 -7.95 18.18
N ASP A 51 13.28 -7.91 17.42
CA ASP A 51 12.08 -8.68 17.66
C ASP A 51 11.76 -9.55 16.45
N PHE A 52 11.62 -10.85 16.67
CA PHE A 52 11.11 -11.78 15.69
C PHE A 52 9.72 -12.24 16.09
N TYR A 53 8.77 -12.20 15.15
CA TYR A 53 7.44 -12.69 15.37
C TYR A 53 6.98 -13.69 14.30
N ASN A 54 6.16 -14.64 14.74
CA ASN A 54 5.39 -15.53 13.89
C ASN A 54 3.96 -15.57 14.40
N ARG A 55 3.04 -15.03 13.59
CA ARG A 55 1.64 -14.80 13.94
C ARG A 55 0.74 -15.52 12.97
N GLU A 56 -0.20 -16.30 13.48
CA GLU A 56 -1.25 -16.93 12.69
C GLU A 56 -2.61 -16.42 13.14
N THR A 57 -3.40 -15.90 12.19
CA THR A 57 -4.80 -15.53 12.40
C THR A 57 -5.67 -16.59 11.76
N LYS A 58 -6.50 -17.24 12.56
CA LYS A 58 -7.43 -18.31 12.21
C LYS A 58 -8.88 -17.81 12.26
N ASP A 59 -9.78 -18.56 11.66
CA ASP A 59 -11.21 -18.23 11.66
C ASP A 59 -11.48 -16.85 11.02
N LEU A 60 -10.78 -16.51 9.93
CA LEU A 60 -10.97 -15.25 9.21
C LEU A 60 -12.43 -15.06 8.82
N ILE A 61 -12.97 -13.87 9.04
CA ILE A 61 -14.35 -13.53 8.66
C ILE A 61 -14.37 -13.13 7.18
N GLY A 62 -15.19 -13.85 6.41
CA GLY A 62 -15.36 -13.61 4.98
C GLY A 62 -16.80 -13.85 4.51
N ASP A 63 -17.05 -13.49 3.26
CA ASP A 63 -18.32 -13.81 2.59
C ASP A 63 -18.15 -15.09 1.78
N TYR A 64 -18.99 -16.10 2.08
CA TYR A 64 -18.95 -17.43 1.48
C TYR A 64 -20.22 -17.68 0.68
N GLN A 65 -20.06 -18.29 -0.49
CA GLN A 65 -21.18 -18.64 -1.33
C GLN A 65 -21.95 -19.84 -0.75
N VAL A 66 -23.26 -19.73 -0.75
CA VAL A 66 -24.18 -20.78 -0.27
C VAL A 66 -25.33 -20.98 -1.26
N PRO A 67 -25.93 -22.19 -1.33
CA PRO A 67 -27.02 -22.47 -2.25
C PRO A 67 -28.31 -21.70 -1.89
N VAL A 68 -29.03 -21.28 -2.90
CA VAL A 68 -30.38 -20.67 -2.77
C VAL A 68 -31.35 -21.51 -3.58
N PRO A 69 -32.36 -22.15 -2.92
CA PRO A 69 -32.54 -22.35 -1.50
C PRO A 69 -31.56 -23.36 -0.89
N PRO A 70 -31.47 -23.56 0.44
CA PRO A 70 -32.37 -23.04 1.46
C PRO A 70 -32.02 -21.66 2.01
N TYR A 71 -30.85 -21.12 1.65
CA TYR A 71 -30.43 -19.81 2.09
C TYR A 71 -31.22 -18.71 1.37
N PHE A 72 -31.45 -17.58 2.06
CA PHE A 72 -32.17 -16.43 1.51
C PHE A 72 -31.32 -15.63 0.50
N SER A 73 -30.01 -15.53 0.74
CA SER A 73 -29.03 -14.84 -0.09
C SER A 73 -27.95 -15.83 -0.53
N PRO A 74 -27.32 -15.66 -1.70
CA PRO A 74 -26.21 -16.52 -2.14
C PRO A 74 -24.94 -16.35 -1.32
N TRP A 75 -24.91 -15.41 -0.37
CA TRP A 75 -23.74 -15.12 0.46
C TRP A 75 -24.06 -15.18 1.93
N ILE A 76 -23.14 -15.72 2.73
CA ILE A 76 -23.18 -15.73 4.19
C ILE A 76 -21.85 -15.28 4.77
N LYS A 77 -21.89 -14.45 5.81
CA LYS A 77 -20.68 -14.15 6.60
C LYS A 77 -20.36 -15.31 7.50
N ALA A 78 -19.12 -15.83 7.40
CA ALA A 78 -18.69 -16.98 8.16
C ALA A 78 -17.20 -16.89 8.51
N ASN A 79 -16.81 -17.68 9.50
CA ASN A 79 -15.42 -17.85 9.90
C ASN A 79 -14.82 -19.03 9.14
N ALA A 80 -13.90 -18.73 8.24
CA ALA A 80 -13.12 -19.74 7.55
C ALA A 80 -11.80 -19.15 7.05
N GLY A 81 -10.81 -20.02 6.84
CA GLY A 81 -9.51 -19.59 6.39
C GLY A 81 -8.56 -19.15 7.50
N SER A 82 -7.31 -19.02 7.12
CA SER A 82 -6.23 -18.60 7.99
C SER A 82 -5.08 -17.95 7.23
N ILE A 83 -4.41 -17.01 7.88
CA ILE A 83 -3.26 -16.28 7.33
C ILE A 83 -2.13 -16.26 8.35
N ARG A 84 -0.90 -16.45 7.88
CA ARG A 84 0.31 -16.34 8.69
C ARG A 84 1.10 -15.10 8.30
N ASN A 85 1.65 -14.42 9.31
CA ASN A 85 2.57 -13.30 9.17
C ASN A 85 3.83 -13.61 9.97
N THR A 86 4.99 -13.49 9.34
CA THR A 86 6.29 -13.69 9.96
C THR A 86 7.15 -12.47 9.64
N GLY A 87 7.80 -11.90 10.64
CA GLY A 87 8.60 -10.70 10.44
C GLY A 87 9.70 -10.50 11.45
N LEU A 88 10.54 -9.54 11.15
CA LEU A 88 11.64 -9.05 11.97
C LEU A 88 11.48 -7.54 12.12
N GLU A 89 11.60 -7.05 13.33
CA GLU A 89 11.63 -5.64 13.67
C GLU A 89 12.94 -5.34 14.38
N VAL A 90 13.62 -4.28 13.97
CA VAL A 90 14.87 -3.82 14.54
C VAL A 90 14.76 -2.34 14.83
N SER A 91 14.97 -1.97 16.10
CA SER A 91 15.12 -0.59 16.52
C SER A 91 16.55 -0.37 17.00
N LEU A 92 17.22 0.66 16.51
CA LEU A 92 18.60 0.98 16.84
C LEU A 92 18.73 2.48 17.11
N ASN A 93 19.11 2.82 18.33
CA ASN A 93 19.50 4.17 18.72
C ASN A 93 21.01 4.25 18.86
N ILE A 94 21.63 5.22 18.22
CA ILE A 94 23.07 5.47 18.27
C ILE A 94 23.30 6.94 18.63
N VAL A 95 24.20 7.17 19.59
CA VAL A 95 24.74 8.48 19.95
C VAL A 95 26.20 8.54 19.53
N PRO A 96 26.53 8.78 18.24
CA PRO A 96 27.90 8.72 17.73
C PRO A 96 28.81 9.71 18.42
N VAL A 97 28.31 10.90 18.69
CA VAL A 97 29.06 11.98 19.34
C VAL A 97 28.22 12.63 20.43
N GLN A 98 28.78 12.73 21.62
CA GLN A 98 28.21 13.48 22.73
C GLN A 98 29.32 14.16 23.51
N ASN A 99 29.30 15.49 23.50
CA ASN A 99 30.19 16.30 24.31
C ASN A 99 29.45 17.56 24.80
N LYS A 100 30.14 18.48 25.47
CA LYS A 100 29.54 19.66 26.08
C LYS A 100 28.78 20.55 25.09
N ASP A 101 29.27 20.68 23.85
CA ASP A 101 28.75 21.61 22.87
C ASP A 101 28.07 20.94 21.68
N PHE A 102 28.25 19.62 21.51
CA PHE A 102 27.75 18.88 20.34
C PHE A 102 27.16 17.53 20.76
N THR A 103 25.95 17.24 20.31
CA THR A 103 25.31 15.93 20.42
C THR A 103 24.72 15.53 19.08
N TRP A 104 24.94 14.30 18.70
CA TRP A 104 24.28 13.67 17.54
C TRP A 104 23.60 12.40 17.99
N ASP A 105 22.27 12.36 17.83
CA ASP A 105 21.41 11.21 18.06
C ASP A 105 20.91 10.70 16.71
N SER A 106 20.97 9.38 16.49
CA SER A 106 20.52 8.73 15.25
C SER A 106 19.67 7.52 15.58
N ASP A 107 18.40 7.52 15.17
CA ASP A 107 17.45 6.43 15.39
C ASP A 107 17.13 5.77 14.03
N ILE A 108 17.32 4.45 13.97
CA ILE A 108 17.03 3.63 12.80
C ILE A 108 16.01 2.58 13.21
N ASN A 109 14.91 2.49 12.44
CA ASN A 109 13.91 1.43 12.60
C ASN A 109 13.76 0.70 11.27
N PHE A 110 13.96 -0.60 11.32
CA PHE A 110 13.77 -1.51 10.20
C PHE A 110 12.67 -2.52 10.54
N SER A 111 11.77 -2.77 9.62
CA SER A 111 10.78 -3.83 9.78
C SER A 111 10.51 -4.56 8.46
N THR A 112 10.30 -5.86 8.57
CA THR A 112 9.89 -6.71 7.44
C THR A 112 8.70 -7.57 7.86
N ASN A 113 7.83 -7.86 6.90
CA ASN A 113 6.71 -8.77 7.08
C ASN A 113 6.53 -9.64 5.85
N LYS A 114 6.49 -10.95 6.05
CA LYS A 114 6.12 -11.93 5.03
C LYS A 114 4.79 -12.55 5.44
N ASN A 115 3.76 -12.33 4.66
CA ASN A 115 2.48 -13.00 4.85
C ASN A 115 2.33 -14.22 3.95
N LYS A 116 1.48 -15.15 4.36
CA LYS A 116 1.09 -16.32 3.59
C LYS A 116 -0.34 -16.69 3.93
N LEU A 117 -1.20 -16.72 2.93
CA LEU A 117 -2.55 -17.26 3.07
C LEU A 117 -2.46 -18.79 3.19
N LEU A 118 -2.92 -19.34 4.31
CA LEU A 118 -2.83 -20.79 4.57
C LEU A 118 -4.07 -21.51 4.05
N SER A 119 -5.26 -20.93 4.25
CA SER A 119 -6.54 -21.47 3.78
C SER A 119 -7.55 -20.36 3.53
N LEU A 120 -8.46 -20.59 2.58
CA LEU A 120 -9.66 -19.80 2.32
C LEU A 120 -10.94 -20.51 2.79
N SER A 121 -10.84 -21.74 3.25
CA SER A 121 -11.97 -22.62 3.52
C SER A 121 -11.94 -23.15 4.96
N SER A 122 -13.07 -23.67 5.42
CA SER A 122 -13.22 -24.48 6.62
C SER A 122 -14.03 -25.74 6.29
N ASP A 123 -14.20 -26.63 7.26
CA ASP A 123 -15.00 -27.85 7.09
C ASP A 123 -16.46 -27.60 6.67
N LYS A 124 -16.99 -26.44 6.99
CA LYS A 124 -18.40 -26.06 6.73
C LYS A 124 -18.58 -25.11 5.55
N TYR A 125 -17.59 -24.23 5.30
CA TYR A 125 -17.68 -23.19 4.28
C TYR A 125 -16.51 -23.32 3.33
N PHE A 126 -16.82 -23.60 2.07
CA PHE A 126 -15.83 -23.83 1.02
C PHE A 126 -15.70 -22.60 0.13
N SER A 127 -14.50 -22.33 -0.30
CA SER A 127 -14.17 -21.38 -1.34
C SER A 127 -13.27 -22.10 -2.36
N ASP A 128 -13.22 -21.60 -3.57
CA ASP A 128 -12.18 -21.99 -4.50
C ASP A 128 -10.81 -21.69 -3.86
N SER A 129 -9.77 -22.40 -4.30
CA SER A 129 -8.40 -22.21 -3.80
C SER A 129 -7.86 -20.79 -4.03
N HIS A 130 -8.60 -19.98 -4.76
CA HIS A 130 -8.31 -18.57 -5.01
C HIS A 130 -9.57 -17.70 -5.09
N GLN A 131 -9.43 -16.42 -4.86
CA GLN A 131 -10.46 -15.40 -5.05
C GLN A 131 -9.85 -14.19 -5.76
N ASN A 132 -10.55 -13.65 -6.76
CA ASN A 132 -10.18 -12.39 -7.38
C ASN A 132 -10.78 -11.22 -6.58
N LYS A 133 -9.97 -10.18 -6.33
CA LYS A 133 -10.33 -9.01 -5.52
C LYS A 133 -9.90 -7.71 -6.21
N GLY A 134 -10.43 -6.60 -5.67
CA GLY A 134 -10.21 -5.29 -6.26
C GLY A 134 -10.91 -5.13 -7.60
N ASN A 135 -10.83 -3.96 -8.16
CA ASN A 135 -11.37 -3.68 -9.48
C ASN A 135 -10.63 -2.50 -10.11
N THR A 136 -10.32 -2.59 -11.38
CA THR A 136 -9.95 -1.43 -12.17
C THR A 136 -11.18 -0.54 -12.38
N LEU A 137 -10.98 0.76 -12.47
CA LEU A 137 -12.07 1.68 -12.74
C LEU A 137 -12.62 1.48 -14.16
N ALA A 138 -13.84 2.01 -14.43
CA ALA A 138 -14.39 2.00 -15.78
C ALA A 138 -13.41 2.69 -16.76
N PRO A 139 -13.36 2.24 -18.03
CA PRO A 139 -14.22 1.24 -18.66
C PRO A 139 -13.74 -0.22 -18.52
N ILE A 140 -12.57 -0.48 -17.95
CA ILE A 140 -11.95 -1.81 -17.93
C ILE A 140 -12.70 -2.78 -17.01
N GLN A 141 -12.95 -2.37 -15.75
CA GLN A 141 -13.74 -3.08 -14.73
C GLN A 141 -13.32 -4.56 -14.51
N GLN A 142 -12.02 -4.81 -14.42
CA GLN A 142 -11.45 -6.14 -14.16
C GLN A 142 -10.89 -6.23 -12.74
N PRO A 143 -10.93 -7.41 -12.09
CA PRO A 143 -10.23 -7.65 -10.82
C PRO A 143 -8.73 -7.37 -10.96
N THR A 144 -8.16 -6.72 -9.94
CA THR A 144 -6.75 -6.33 -9.94
C THR A 144 -5.85 -7.33 -9.24
N HIS A 145 -6.38 -8.04 -8.24
CA HIS A 145 -5.63 -8.93 -7.38
C HIS A 145 -6.21 -10.33 -7.36
N ARG A 146 -5.35 -11.31 -7.13
CA ARG A 146 -5.74 -12.69 -6.79
C ARG A 146 -5.19 -13.04 -5.42
N ILE A 147 -6.09 -13.51 -4.55
CA ILE A 147 -5.76 -14.13 -3.28
C ILE A 147 -5.81 -15.63 -3.51
N GLN A 148 -4.73 -16.33 -3.20
CA GLN A 148 -4.58 -17.76 -3.44
C GLN A 148 -3.95 -18.46 -2.25
N GLU A 149 -4.46 -19.65 -1.91
CA GLU A 149 -3.87 -20.48 -0.87
C GLU A 149 -2.42 -20.83 -1.19
N GLY A 150 -1.57 -20.75 -0.19
CA GLY A 150 -0.14 -20.97 -0.31
C GLY A 150 0.67 -19.75 -0.75
N GLU A 151 0.02 -18.68 -1.23
CA GLU A 151 0.64 -17.46 -1.74
C GLU A 151 0.49 -16.29 -0.77
N PRO A 152 1.29 -15.22 -0.90
CA PRO A 152 1.07 -13.99 -0.18
C PRO A 152 -0.20 -13.27 -0.68
N VAL A 153 -0.88 -12.54 0.21
CA VAL A 153 -1.91 -11.59 -0.20
C VAL A 153 -1.28 -10.37 -0.87
N GLY A 154 -2.07 -9.64 -1.68
CA GLY A 154 -1.60 -8.45 -2.38
C GLY A 154 -0.96 -8.71 -3.74
N ASN A 155 -1.04 -9.94 -4.26
CA ASN A 155 -0.56 -10.26 -5.59
C ASN A 155 -1.45 -9.63 -6.66
N PHE A 156 -0.88 -8.74 -7.47
CA PHE A 156 -1.47 -8.29 -8.73
C PHE A 156 -1.58 -9.47 -9.69
N TYR A 157 -2.73 -9.61 -10.36
CA TYR A 157 -2.99 -10.74 -11.24
C TYR A 157 -3.64 -10.30 -12.53
N GLY A 158 -2.92 -10.46 -13.64
CA GLY A 158 -3.33 -9.97 -14.96
C GLY A 158 -2.42 -10.46 -16.08
N TYR A 159 -2.48 -9.78 -17.23
CA TYR A 159 -1.69 -10.12 -18.40
C TYR A 159 -0.30 -9.51 -18.33
N LYS A 160 0.74 -10.35 -18.50
CA LYS A 160 2.12 -9.90 -18.53
C LYS A 160 2.47 -9.47 -19.96
N THR A 161 2.62 -8.17 -20.18
CA THR A 161 3.15 -7.64 -21.45
C THR A 161 4.66 -7.83 -21.52
N ILE A 162 5.14 -8.16 -22.70
CA ILE A 162 6.56 -8.33 -22.99
C ILE A 162 7.03 -7.42 -24.12
N ASP A 163 6.10 -6.93 -24.95
CA ASP A 163 6.40 -6.08 -26.10
C ASP A 163 5.12 -5.42 -26.67
N ILE A 164 5.30 -4.69 -27.76
CA ILE A 164 4.26 -4.23 -28.68
C ILE A 164 4.57 -4.69 -30.11
N ASP A 165 3.52 -4.90 -30.92
CA ASP A 165 3.64 -5.26 -32.33
C ASP A 165 4.03 -4.07 -33.22
N GLU A 166 4.11 -4.29 -34.53
CA GLU A 166 4.44 -3.24 -35.50
C GLU A 166 3.39 -2.14 -35.60
N ASN A 167 2.17 -2.39 -35.14
CA ASN A 167 1.07 -1.43 -35.15
C ASN A 167 0.89 -0.70 -33.80
N GLY A 168 1.58 -1.13 -32.74
CA GLY A 168 1.49 -0.54 -31.39
C GLY A 168 0.46 -1.24 -30.50
N HIS A 169 0.12 -2.51 -30.76
CA HIS A 169 -0.73 -3.32 -29.88
C HIS A 169 0.11 -4.18 -28.95
N TRP A 170 -0.44 -4.45 -27.77
CA TRP A 170 0.26 -5.24 -26.74
C TRP A 170 0.55 -6.67 -27.21
N ILE A 171 1.77 -7.12 -26.98
CA ILE A 171 2.19 -8.52 -27.01
C ILE A 171 2.33 -9.00 -25.57
N ILE A 172 1.62 -10.09 -25.24
CA ILE A 172 1.62 -10.71 -23.90
C ILE A 172 2.35 -12.04 -23.91
N GLU A 173 2.79 -12.46 -22.74
CA GLU A 173 3.30 -13.79 -22.49
C GLU A 173 2.14 -14.75 -22.23
N GLY A 174 1.89 -15.67 -23.14
CA GLY A 174 0.86 -16.71 -23.02
C GLY A 174 1.10 -17.67 -21.86
N ALA A 175 0.15 -18.55 -21.59
CA ALA A 175 0.26 -19.61 -20.57
C ALA A 175 1.43 -20.56 -20.84
N ASP A 176 1.76 -20.78 -22.12
CA ASP A 176 2.87 -21.60 -22.58
C ASP A 176 4.24 -20.86 -22.56
N GLY A 177 4.27 -19.62 -22.10
CA GLY A 177 5.45 -18.76 -22.06
C GLY A 177 5.82 -18.10 -23.38
N LYS A 178 5.04 -18.28 -24.44
CA LYS A 178 5.32 -17.71 -25.77
C LYS A 178 4.64 -16.37 -25.95
N PRO A 179 5.25 -15.48 -26.78
CA PRO A 179 4.62 -14.23 -27.18
C PRO A 179 3.34 -14.48 -27.99
N LYS A 180 2.29 -13.70 -27.70
CA LYS A 180 1.06 -13.69 -28.50
C LYS A 180 0.39 -12.30 -28.43
N PRO A 181 -0.38 -11.91 -29.47
CA PRO A 181 -1.16 -10.66 -29.45
C PRO A 181 -2.17 -10.66 -28.30
N ILE A 182 -2.39 -9.50 -27.67
CA ILE A 182 -3.38 -9.38 -26.59
C ILE A 182 -4.81 -9.65 -27.08
N SER A 183 -5.10 -9.47 -28.35
CA SER A 183 -6.40 -9.83 -28.97
C SER A 183 -6.73 -11.33 -28.84
N GLU A 184 -5.73 -12.19 -28.64
CA GLU A 184 -5.87 -13.63 -28.46
C GLU A 184 -5.79 -14.06 -26.99
N GLN A 185 -5.90 -13.10 -26.06
CA GLN A 185 -5.81 -13.35 -24.62
C GLN A 185 -6.84 -14.35 -24.12
N GLN A 186 -6.45 -15.20 -23.18
CA GLN A 186 -7.31 -16.13 -22.47
C GLN A 186 -7.11 -15.96 -20.96
N GLU A 187 -8.10 -16.33 -20.15
CA GLU A 187 -7.98 -16.25 -18.68
C GLU A 187 -6.76 -17.02 -18.14
N SER A 188 -6.40 -18.12 -18.81
CA SER A 188 -5.22 -18.94 -18.48
C SER A 188 -3.88 -18.24 -18.71
N ASP A 189 -3.84 -17.13 -19.46
CA ASP A 189 -2.61 -16.36 -19.71
C ASP A 189 -2.29 -15.41 -18.57
N LYS A 190 -3.26 -15.14 -17.69
CA LYS A 190 -3.04 -14.30 -16.53
C LYS A 190 -2.07 -14.95 -15.55
N LYS A 191 -1.22 -14.14 -14.97
CA LYS A 191 -0.22 -14.55 -13.97
C LYS A 191 0.01 -13.46 -12.93
N VAL A 192 0.78 -13.76 -11.90
CA VAL A 192 1.19 -12.78 -10.90
C VAL A 192 2.12 -11.76 -11.57
N LEU A 193 1.76 -10.47 -11.47
CA LEU A 193 2.48 -9.36 -12.08
C LEU A 193 3.41 -8.65 -11.09
N GLY A 194 3.23 -8.90 -9.80
CA GLY A 194 3.93 -8.27 -8.69
C GLY A 194 3.09 -8.32 -7.43
N ASN A 195 3.54 -7.66 -6.37
CA ASN A 195 2.84 -7.60 -5.10
C ASN A 195 2.81 -6.17 -4.57
N GLY A 196 1.64 -5.70 -4.11
CA GLY A 196 1.44 -4.34 -3.61
C GLY A 196 1.84 -4.14 -2.15
N LEU A 197 2.34 -5.17 -1.45
CA LEU A 197 2.82 -5.05 -0.07
C LEU A 197 4.34 -4.89 -0.05
N PRO A 198 4.88 -3.85 0.62
CA PRO A 198 6.30 -3.70 0.82
C PRO A 198 6.92 -4.89 1.55
N LYS A 199 8.09 -5.34 1.10
CA LYS A 199 8.88 -6.37 1.76
C LYS A 199 9.52 -5.87 3.04
N PHE A 200 9.94 -4.60 3.06
CA PHE A 200 10.49 -3.97 4.25
C PHE A 200 10.26 -2.46 4.26
N TYR A 201 10.30 -1.92 5.48
CA TYR A 201 10.28 -0.49 5.76
C TYR A 201 11.57 -0.09 6.47
N LEU A 202 12.02 1.12 6.21
CA LEU A 202 13.16 1.72 6.88
C LEU A 202 12.80 3.16 7.28
N ASN A 203 12.99 3.48 8.57
CA ASN A 203 12.89 4.84 9.07
C ASN A 203 14.25 5.25 9.65
N TRP A 204 14.64 6.48 9.41
CA TRP A 204 15.89 7.03 9.90
C TRP A 204 15.69 8.48 10.36
N ASN A 205 15.83 8.69 11.67
CA ASN A 205 15.73 10.00 12.30
C ASN A 205 17.10 10.42 12.79
N ASN A 206 17.46 11.67 12.53
CA ASN A 206 18.70 12.25 13.06
C ASN A 206 18.37 13.56 13.76
N THR A 207 18.97 13.73 14.94
CA THR A 207 18.92 14.98 15.68
C THR A 207 20.34 15.40 16.03
N ILE A 208 20.73 16.60 15.60
CA ILE A 208 22.03 17.20 15.87
C ILE A 208 21.82 18.45 16.67
N ARG A 209 22.52 18.58 17.80
CA ARG A 209 22.55 19.79 18.61
C ARG A 209 23.97 20.32 18.67
N TYR A 210 24.15 21.57 18.29
CA TYR A 210 25.40 22.26 18.42
C TYR A 210 25.20 23.60 19.14
N LYS A 211 25.62 23.67 20.39
CA LYS A 211 25.41 24.81 21.29
C LYS A 211 23.93 25.21 21.36
N GLN A 212 23.56 26.31 20.69
CA GLN A 212 22.20 26.86 20.70
C GLN A 212 21.37 26.45 19.48
N VAL A 213 21.99 25.79 18.51
CA VAL A 213 21.32 25.34 17.29
C VAL A 213 20.94 23.86 17.40
N ASP A 214 19.75 23.54 17.01
CA ASP A 214 19.29 22.16 16.78
C ASP A 214 18.89 21.95 15.33
N PHE A 215 19.20 20.79 14.80
CA PHE A 215 18.81 20.33 13.49
C PHE A 215 18.22 18.93 13.62
N SER A 216 17.10 18.68 12.97
CA SER A 216 16.53 17.33 12.87
C SER A 216 16.07 17.01 11.46
N VAL A 217 16.21 15.76 11.06
CA VAL A 217 15.70 15.23 9.81
C VAL A 217 15.04 13.88 10.07
N THR A 218 13.84 13.73 9.53
CA THR A 218 13.07 12.48 9.56
C THR A 218 12.95 11.96 8.14
N MET A 219 13.37 10.74 7.95
CA MET A 219 13.34 10.05 6.65
C MET A 219 12.68 8.68 6.80
N ARG A 220 11.97 8.24 5.78
CA ARG A 220 11.38 6.89 5.73
C ARG A 220 11.28 6.37 4.31
N GLY A 221 11.20 5.07 4.19
CA GLY A 221 11.03 4.41 2.91
C GLY A 221 10.28 3.08 3.04
N ALA A 222 9.71 2.66 1.92
CA ALA A 222 9.11 1.34 1.74
C ALA A 222 9.67 0.74 0.46
N PHE A 223 9.97 -0.55 0.48
CA PHE A 223 10.76 -1.19 -0.56
C PHE A 223 10.27 -2.60 -0.90
N GLY A 224 10.50 -2.99 -2.16
CA GLY A 224 10.23 -4.32 -2.68
C GLY A 224 8.76 -4.58 -2.96
N PHE A 225 8.02 -3.58 -3.44
CA PHE A 225 6.62 -3.70 -3.81
C PHE A 225 6.31 -3.01 -5.14
N GLN A 226 5.12 -3.26 -5.67
CA GLN A 226 4.66 -2.67 -6.91
C GLN A 226 3.37 -1.86 -6.68
N ILE A 227 3.15 -0.92 -7.60
CA ILE A 227 1.96 -0.07 -7.64
C ILE A 227 1.29 -0.21 -9.00
N LEU A 228 -0.01 -0.46 -9.00
CA LEU A 228 -0.83 -0.34 -10.20
C LEU A 228 -1.18 1.14 -10.43
N ASN A 229 -0.59 1.74 -11.45
CA ASN A 229 -0.84 3.11 -11.85
C ASN A 229 -2.08 3.18 -12.76
N MET A 230 -3.26 3.34 -12.16
CA MET A 230 -4.51 3.42 -12.92
C MET A 230 -4.65 4.74 -13.67
N ALA A 231 -4.01 5.81 -13.21
CA ALA A 231 -4.03 7.08 -13.92
C ALA A 231 -3.29 6.96 -15.25
N GLU A 232 -2.09 6.39 -15.23
CA GLU A 232 -1.31 6.16 -16.44
C GLU A 232 -1.98 5.12 -17.35
N MET A 233 -2.52 4.04 -16.79
CA MET A 233 -3.25 3.01 -17.53
C MET A 233 -4.41 3.60 -18.33
N HIS A 234 -5.06 4.65 -17.85
CA HIS A 234 -6.19 5.30 -18.53
C HIS A 234 -5.74 6.48 -19.38
N TYR A 235 -4.93 7.38 -18.85
CA TYR A 235 -4.61 8.66 -19.51
C TYR A 235 -3.31 8.64 -20.34
N ALA A 236 -2.48 7.63 -20.24
CA ALA A 236 -1.32 7.43 -21.09
C ALA A 236 -1.59 6.49 -22.27
N ALA A 237 -2.85 6.37 -22.70
CA ALA A 237 -3.27 5.59 -23.84
C ALA A 237 -3.99 6.49 -24.87
N PRO A 238 -3.56 6.52 -26.14
CA PRO A 238 -4.15 7.39 -27.18
C PRO A 238 -5.65 7.18 -27.40
N ILE A 239 -6.16 5.96 -27.20
CA ILE A 239 -7.57 5.62 -27.34
C ILE A 239 -8.48 6.46 -26.43
N SER A 240 -8.00 6.94 -25.28
CA SER A 240 -8.80 7.77 -24.38
C SER A 240 -9.23 9.10 -24.98
N LEU A 241 -8.51 9.61 -25.99
CA LEU A 241 -8.94 10.77 -26.80
C LEU A 241 -10.26 10.51 -27.54
N LEU A 242 -10.49 9.28 -27.99
CA LEU A 242 -11.72 8.92 -28.69
C LEU A 242 -12.92 8.91 -27.73
N GLY A 243 -12.69 8.73 -26.43
CA GLY A 243 -13.68 8.84 -25.36
C GLY A 243 -13.96 10.29 -24.93
N GLY A 244 -13.20 11.26 -25.43
CA GLY A 244 -13.31 12.68 -25.08
C GLY A 244 -12.51 13.07 -23.84
N ASP A 245 -11.65 12.20 -23.34
CA ASP A 245 -10.76 12.50 -22.21
C ASP A 245 -9.53 13.29 -22.65
N ASN A 246 -9.02 14.14 -21.78
CA ASN A 246 -7.66 14.65 -21.91
C ASN A 246 -6.67 13.53 -21.60
N VAL A 247 -5.61 13.44 -22.38
CA VAL A 247 -4.55 12.44 -22.17
C VAL A 247 -3.27 13.10 -21.68
N MET A 248 -2.43 12.32 -21.03
CA MET A 248 -1.07 12.73 -20.66
C MET A 248 -0.22 12.82 -21.94
N GLU A 249 0.78 13.71 -21.96
CA GLU A 249 1.78 13.76 -23.03
C GLU A 249 2.43 12.39 -23.28
N LYS A 250 2.63 11.63 -22.21
CA LYS A 250 3.14 10.26 -22.20
C LYS A 250 2.36 9.27 -23.06
N ALA A 251 1.10 9.58 -23.43
CA ALA A 251 0.30 8.75 -24.37
C ALA A 251 0.95 8.61 -25.76
N PHE A 252 1.83 9.56 -26.11
CA PHE A 252 2.54 9.61 -27.39
C PHE A 252 4.01 9.16 -27.28
N ASP A 253 4.46 8.75 -26.11
CA ASP A 253 5.81 8.23 -25.89
C ASP A 253 5.96 6.82 -26.45
N ASN A 254 7.20 6.48 -26.79
CA ASN A 254 7.55 5.14 -27.22
C ASN A 254 7.42 4.13 -26.09
N VAL A 255 6.58 3.13 -26.28
CA VAL A 255 6.46 1.97 -25.39
C VAL A 255 7.54 0.96 -25.75
N TYR A 256 8.24 0.42 -24.78
CA TYR A 256 9.41 -0.46 -24.95
C TYR A 256 10.49 0.13 -25.88
N GLY A 257 10.59 1.46 -25.96
CA GLY A 257 11.55 2.17 -26.82
C GLY A 257 11.27 2.07 -28.32
N LYS A 258 10.10 1.60 -28.73
CA LYS A 258 9.76 1.32 -30.14
C LYS A 258 8.85 2.39 -30.77
N ARG A 259 7.62 2.50 -30.30
CA ARG A 259 6.60 3.41 -30.83
C ARG A 259 5.50 3.64 -29.79
N PRO A 260 4.64 4.64 -29.93
CA PRO A 260 3.45 4.79 -29.11
C PRO A 260 2.45 3.64 -29.28
N LEU A 261 1.55 3.48 -28.31
CA LEU A 261 0.39 2.59 -28.45
C LEU A 261 -0.49 3.03 -29.64
N ALA A 262 -1.12 2.07 -30.27
CA ALA A 262 -2.10 2.33 -31.32
C ALA A 262 -3.31 3.10 -30.80
N TYR A 263 -3.91 3.94 -31.65
CA TYR A 263 -5.15 4.67 -31.29
C TYR A 263 -6.36 3.75 -31.08
N ASP A 264 -6.33 2.55 -31.62
CA ASP A 264 -7.36 1.52 -31.46
C ASP A 264 -6.95 0.45 -30.44
N GLN A 265 -5.78 0.58 -29.79
CA GLN A 265 -5.41 -0.30 -28.66
C GLN A 265 -6.35 -0.03 -27.50
N SER A 266 -7.28 -0.95 -27.23
CA SER A 266 -8.22 -0.84 -26.11
C SER A 266 -7.48 -0.76 -24.78
N LEU A 267 -8.07 -0.04 -23.81
CA LEU A 267 -7.55 0.02 -22.43
C LEU A 267 -7.55 -1.39 -21.84
N GLN A 268 -6.40 -1.77 -21.30
CA GLN A 268 -6.19 -3.12 -20.75
C GLN A 268 -5.43 -3.04 -19.42
N TYR A 269 -5.80 -3.91 -18.49
CA TYR A 269 -5.02 -4.14 -17.29
C TYR A 269 -3.86 -5.10 -17.60
N VAL A 270 -2.68 -4.54 -17.73
CA VAL A 270 -1.46 -5.26 -18.10
C VAL A 270 -0.28 -4.87 -17.19
N SER A 271 0.75 -5.72 -17.18
CA SER A 271 1.93 -5.53 -16.31
C SER A 271 2.71 -4.24 -16.57
N TYR A 272 2.58 -3.62 -17.73
CA TYR A 272 3.25 -2.34 -18.05
C TYR A 272 2.89 -1.23 -17.06
N PHE A 273 1.65 -1.26 -16.53
CA PHE A 273 1.16 -0.28 -15.56
C PHE A 273 1.34 -0.71 -14.10
N VAL A 274 1.91 -1.90 -13.86
CA VAL A 274 2.32 -2.36 -12.53
C VAL A 274 3.79 -2.01 -12.37
N GLN A 275 4.06 -0.88 -11.73
CA GLN A 275 5.37 -0.25 -11.66
C GLN A 275 6.03 -0.52 -10.31
N ASP A 276 7.34 -0.33 -10.25
CA ASP A 276 8.08 -0.35 -8.98
C ASP A 276 7.59 0.78 -8.07
N GLY A 277 7.24 0.43 -6.84
CA GLY A 277 6.72 1.34 -5.84
C GLY A 277 7.75 1.81 -4.81
N ASP A 278 9.01 1.36 -4.93
CA ASP A 278 10.05 1.70 -3.96
C ASP A 278 10.25 3.20 -3.83
N TYR A 279 10.36 3.67 -2.59
CA TYR A 279 10.65 5.07 -2.34
C TYR A 279 11.46 5.30 -1.07
N TRP A 280 12.17 6.43 -1.07
CA TRP A 280 12.79 7.04 0.10
C TRP A 280 12.33 8.49 0.22
N LYS A 281 11.75 8.85 1.36
CA LYS A 281 11.12 10.15 1.58
C LYS A 281 11.84 10.92 2.68
N ILE A 282 12.11 12.19 2.42
CA ILE A 282 12.53 13.16 3.44
C ILE A 282 11.25 13.84 3.93
N ASP A 283 10.70 13.32 5.02
CA ASP A 283 9.41 13.76 5.56
C ASP A 283 9.48 15.13 6.18
N ASN A 284 10.51 15.35 7.01
CA ASN A 284 10.63 16.60 7.74
C ASN A 284 12.10 16.97 7.93
N ILE A 285 12.38 18.28 7.77
CA ILE A 285 13.60 18.88 8.24
C ILE A 285 13.21 20.07 9.13
N THR A 286 13.84 20.16 10.31
CA THR A 286 13.65 21.27 11.22
C THR A 286 15.01 21.83 11.64
N ILE A 287 15.12 23.15 11.65
CA ILE A 287 16.24 23.91 12.20
C ILE A 287 15.72 24.84 13.29
N GLY A 288 16.32 24.76 14.47
CA GLY A 288 15.94 25.56 15.61
C GLY A 288 17.13 26.33 16.20
N TYR A 289 16.83 27.47 16.81
CA TYR A 289 17.78 28.28 17.55
C TYR A 289 17.21 28.68 18.90
N THR A 290 17.92 28.34 19.98
CA THR A 290 17.56 28.65 21.36
C THR A 290 18.64 29.57 21.96
N PRO A 291 18.51 30.90 21.88
CA PRO A 291 19.49 31.83 22.44
C PRO A 291 19.59 31.67 23.95
N LYS A 292 20.77 31.94 24.49
CA LYS A 292 20.97 32.04 25.94
C LYS A 292 20.31 33.33 26.42
N ILE A 293 19.22 33.19 27.16
CA ILE A 293 18.56 34.34 27.80
C ILE A 293 19.21 34.52 29.17
N GLY A 294 19.62 35.76 29.48
CA GLY A 294 20.09 36.12 30.81
C GLY A 294 19.01 35.86 31.87
N LYS A 295 19.31 36.06 33.14
CA LYS A 295 18.37 35.86 34.26
C LYS A 295 17.14 36.78 34.10
N ASN A 296 16.15 36.31 33.33
CA ASN A 296 14.87 37.01 33.15
C ASN A 296 13.83 36.34 34.05
N LYS A 297 13.03 37.11 34.75
CA LYS A 297 11.99 36.60 35.67
C LYS A 297 10.76 36.09 34.91
N TRP A 298 10.52 36.57 33.70
CA TRP A 298 9.32 36.30 32.94
C TRP A 298 9.46 35.20 31.86
N VAL A 299 10.60 35.14 31.20
CA VAL A 299 10.86 34.15 30.14
C VAL A 299 12.03 33.26 30.52
N LYS A 300 11.79 31.96 30.66
CA LYS A 300 12.81 30.95 31.03
C LYS A 300 13.58 30.47 29.82
N SER A 301 12.89 30.27 28.71
CA SER A 301 13.51 29.91 27.45
C SER A 301 12.70 30.42 26.25
N PHE A 302 13.41 30.65 25.16
CA PHE A 302 12.85 31.07 23.88
C PHE A 302 13.52 30.25 22.76
N ARG A 303 12.73 29.64 21.88
CA ARG A 303 13.24 28.94 20.71
C ARG A 303 12.48 29.43 19.47
N ILE A 304 13.20 29.84 18.43
CA ILE A 304 12.67 30.06 17.09
C ILE A 304 13.07 28.88 16.21
N TYR A 305 12.16 28.41 15.36
CA TYR A 305 12.47 27.32 14.45
C TYR A 305 11.75 27.47 13.12
N GLY A 306 12.39 26.94 12.08
CA GLY A 306 11.78 26.72 10.77
C GLY A 306 11.71 25.22 10.47
N SER A 307 10.64 24.76 9.84
CA SER A 307 10.52 23.39 9.39
C SER A 307 9.93 23.29 7.98
N ILE A 308 10.33 22.25 7.29
CA ILE A 308 9.82 21.88 5.96
C ILE A 308 9.31 20.46 6.08
N SER A 309 8.01 20.25 5.79
CA SER A 309 7.41 18.93 5.74
C SER A 309 7.20 18.50 4.30
N ASN A 310 7.30 17.19 4.05
CA ASN A 310 7.21 16.58 2.74
C ASN A 310 8.21 17.20 1.74
N LEU A 311 9.50 17.23 2.15
CA LEU A 311 10.54 17.96 1.41
C LEU A 311 10.81 17.29 0.06
N ALA A 312 11.02 15.98 0.04
CA ALA A 312 11.36 15.25 -1.18
C ALA A 312 10.97 13.78 -1.10
N THR A 313 10.59 13.22 -2.24
CA THR A 313 10.40 11.79 -2.44
C THR A 313 11.34 11.35 -3.56
N ILE A 314 12.20 10.37 -3.27
CA ILE A 314 13.12 9.75 -4.22
C ILE A 314 12.49 8.40 -4.58
N THR A 315 12.09 8.25 -5.86
CA THR A 315 11.39 7.06 -6.34
C THR A 315 11.57 6.91 -7.83
N GLY A 316 11.46 5.68 -8.34
CA GLY A 316 11.32 5.37 -9.76
C GLY A 316 9.87 5.33 -10.24
N TYR A 317 8.90 5.45 -9.33
CA TYR A 317 7.47 5.45 -9.66
C TYR A 317 7.11 6.70 -10.48
N SER A 318 6.37 6.49 -11.58
CA SER A 318 6.04 7.58 -12.51
C SER A 318 4.74 8.33 -12.17
N GLY A 319 3.97 7.84 -11.22
CA GLY A 319 2.74 8.50 -10.74
C GLY A 319 3.01 9.66 -9.78
N ILE A 320 1.94 10.21 -9.21
CA ILE A 320 1.99 11.43 -8.39
C ILE A 320 2.77 11.22 -7.08
N ASP A 321 2.54 10.10 -6.39
CA ASP A 321 3.17 9.79 -5.10
C ASP A 321 3.15 8.26 -4.90
N PRO A 322 4.29 7.59 -4.64
CA PRO A 322 4.35 6.14 -4.41
C PRO A 322 3.73 5.71 -3.07
N GLU A 323 3.39 6.64 -2.21
CA GLU A 323 2.79 6.35 -0.90
C GLU A 323 1.30 6.05 -1.04
N VAL A 324 1.00 4.90 -1.62
CA VAL A 324 -0.37 4.39 -1.82
C VAL A 324 -0.83 3.54 -0.63
N GLY A 325 -2.12 3.16 -0.60
CA GLY A 325 -2.63 2.23 0.40
C GLY A 325 -1.97 0.85 0.28
N VAL A 326 -1.29 0.43 1.36
CA VAL A 326 -0.57 -0.86 1.44
C VAL A 326 -1.19 -1.79 2.49
N THR A 327 -2.50 -1.71 2.66
CA THR A 327 -3.26 -2.51 3.64
C THR A 327 -4.40 -3.27 2.98
N GLY A 328 -4.94 -4.26 3.68
CA GLY A 328 -6.06 -5.07 3.20
C GLY A 328 -5.64 -6.09 2.13
N LEU A 329 -6.61 -6.47 1.30
CA LEU A 329 -6.46 -7.54 0.31
C LEU A 329 -6.09 -7.03 -1.09
N THR A 330 -6.11 -5.70 -1.29
CA THR A 330 -5.85 -5.05 -2.58
C THR A 330 -4.88 -3.86 -2.42
N PRO A 331 -3.69 -4.09 -1.85
CA PRO A 331 -2.70 -3.05 -1.66
C PRO A 331 -2.06 -2.58 -2.97
N GLY A 332 -1.42 -1.40 -2.95
CA GLY A 332 -0.61 -0.94 -4.08
C GLY A 332 -1.42 -0.37 -5.25
N ILE A 333 -2.63 0.11 -5.02
CA ILE A 333 -3.42 0.77 -6.08
C ILE A 333 -3.25 2.28 -5.98
N ASP A 334 -2.81 2.90 -7.06
CA ASP A 334 -2.89 4.34 -7.29
C ASP A 334 -4.06 4.62 -8.25
N ASP A 335 -5.17 5.09 -7.68
CA ASP A 335 -6.36 5.38 -8.44
C ASP A 335 -6.24 6.73 -9.19
N ARG A 336 -7.23 7.03 -10.05
CA ARG A 336 -7.24 8.25 -10.87
C ARG A 336 -7.61 9.52 -10.11
N TYR A 337 -7.95 9.42 -8.83
CA TYR A 337 -8.56 10.51 -8.04
C TYR A 337 -7.61 11.07 -6.98
N ARG A 338 -6.35 10.66 -6.99
CA ARG A 338 -5.38 11.04 -5.98
C ARG A 338 -4.96 12.51 -6.14
N TYR A 339 -4.96 13.23 -5.01
CA TYR A 339 -4.46 14.58 -4.95
C TYR A 339 -2.96 14.59 -4.58
N PRO A 340 -2.13 15.43 -5.22
CA PRO A 340 -0.71 15.52 -4.89
C PRO A 340 -0.49 15.94 -3.43
N SER A 341 0.50 15.33 -2.78
CA SER A 341 0.93 15.75 -1.45
C SER A 341 1.62 17.12 -1.50
N ALA A 342 1.29 18.00 -0.53
CA ALA A 342 1.82 19.35 -0.49
C ALA A 342 3.12 19.42 0.33
N ARG A 343 4.09 20.21 -0.15
CA ARG A 343 5.24 20.64 0.66
C ARG A 343 4.82 21.80 1.52
N THR A 344 5.10 21.75 2.84
CA THR A 344 4.70 22.76 3.79
C THR A 344 5.92 23.40 4.45
N PHE A 345 5.96 24.71 4.47
CA PHE A 345 6.97 25.50 5.18
C PHE A 345 6.33 26.12 6.42
N SER A 346 6.95 25.95 7.56
CA SER A 346 6.48 26.47 8.84
C SER A 346 7.56 27.27 9.55
N LEU A 347 7.18 28.36 10.18
CA LEU A 347 8.00 29.13 11.11
C LEU A 347 7.29 29.19 12.44
N GLY A 348 8.00 28.89 13.53
CA GLY A 348 7.40 28.83 14.86
C GLY A 348 8.29 29.40 15.94
N ILE A 349 7.66 29.77 17.05
CA ILE A 349 8.30 30.26 18.25
C ILE A 349 7.75 29.49 19.45
N ASN A 350 8.66 28.98 20.29
CA ASN A 350 8.32 28.37 21.57
C ASN A 350 8.82 29.27 22.70
N LEU A 351 7.94 29.64 23.63
CA LEU A 351 8.23 30.43 24.79
C LEU A 351 7.88 29.66 26.06
N ASN A 352 8.81 29.60 27.03
CA ASN A 352 8.56 29.09 28.38
C ASN A 352 8.68 30.25 29.38
N PHE A 353 7.69 30.35 30.23
CA PHE A 353 7.58 31.40 31.28
C PHE A 353 7.89 30.87 32.66
#